data_42cde8a38f36166ac5969b8bd86ac04d
#
_entry.id   42cde8a38f36166ac5969b8bd86ac04d
#
_cell.length_a   1.000
_cell.length_b   1.000
_cell.length_c   1.000
_cell.angle_alpha   90.00
_cell.angle_beta   90.00
_cell.angle_gamma   90.00
#
_symmetry.space_group_name_H-M   'P 1'
#
loop_
_entity.id
_entity.type
_entity.pdbx_description
1 polymer ?
#
loop_
_entity_poly.entity_id
_entity_poly.type
_entity_poly.pdbx_seq_one_letter_code
_entity_poly.pdbx_strand_id
1 'polypeptide(L)'
;MENNAILSALSARKSVRVFTPDPVTPDERAAILNAAFQAPTAGNQQLYTILDITDPALKAALADLCDHQPFIAGAPLVLVFLADCRRWLNAYHAAGITDARKPGAGDLMLAVADTCIAAQNAVVAAESLGIGSCYIGDVLENAEAMRDALHLPQYVVPACMLVFGRPTEQQQRRPKPARFAEKAVVCENVYTDRTPDELRADFAAKAAANGQLDYDFDKAVQAFCKRKYASDFSREMTRSAEVYWKEFL
;
A
#
# COMPACT_ATOMS: atom_id res chain seq x y z
N MET A 1 3.50 -9.97 28.16
CA MET A 1 4.53 -9.30 27.33
C MET A 1 4.52 -7.84 27.72
N GLU A 2 5.50 -7.44 28.52
CA GLU A 2 5.62 -6.08 28.99
C GLU A 2 5.87 -5.13 27.80
N ASN A 3 5.20 -4.01 27.83
CA ASN A 3 5.26 -2.80 27.01
C ASN A 3 6.35 -2.76 25.90
N ASN A 4 6.21 -3.55 24.85
CA ASN A 4 7.01 -3.40 23.65
C ASN A 4 6.38 -2.30 22.80
N ALA A 5 7.02 -1.15 22.73
CA ALA A 5 6.53 0.03 22.01
C ALA A 5 6.23 -0.25 20.52
N ILE A 6 7.06 -1.09 19.87
CA ILE A 6 6.88 -1.45 18.46
C ILE A 6 5.61 -2.31 18.29
N LEU A 7 5.42 -3.33 19.11
CA LEU A 7 4.23 -4.18 19.04
C LEU A 7 2.96 -3.39 19.35
N SER A 8 3.04 -2.47 20.30
CA SER A 8 1.93 -1.57 20.64
C SER A 8 1.58 -0.66 19.47
N ALA A 9 2.56 -0.04 18.81
CA ALA A 9 2.37 0.80 17.64
C ALA A 9 1.75 0.01 16.47
N LEU A 10 2.26 -1.17 16.15
CA LEU A 10 1.69 -2.04 15.11
C LEU A 10 0.24 -2.43 15.40
N SER A 11 -0.07 -2.71 16.68
CA SER A 11 -1.42 -3.05 17.11
C SER A 11 -2.37 -1.85 17.06
N ALA A 12 -1.91 -0.65 17.42
CA ALA A 12 -2.71 0.58 17.44
C ALA A 12 -2.91 1.20 16.03
N ARG A 13 -1.94 1.03 15.12
CA ARG A 13 -1.92 1.67 13.80
C ARG A 13 -3.21 1.44 13.02
N LYS A 14 -3.74 2.51 12.48
CA LYS A 14 -4.91 2.52 11.60
C LYS A 14 -4.71 3.52 10.46
N SER A 15 -5.48 3.41 9.37
CA SER A 15 -5.43 4.38 8.27
C SER A 15 -5.98 5.73 8.71
N VAL A 16 -5.23 6.79 8.49
CA VAL A 16 -5.59 8.19 8.80
C VAL A 16 -5.79 8.92 7.47
N ARG A 17 -6.93 9.62 7.33
CA ARG A 17 -7.32 10.34 6.11
C ARG A 17 -7.72 11.80 6.36
N VAL A 18 -7.68 12.24 7.62
CA VAL A 18 -7.93 13.63 7.99
C VAL A 18 -6.79 14.08 8.88
N PHE A 19 -6.07 15.08 8.41
CA PHE A 19 -4.85 15.57 9.04
C PHE A 19 -5.08 16.96 9.64
N THR A 20 -4.28 17.30 10.64
CA THR A 20 -4.14 18.68 11.10
C THR A 20 -3.32 19.47 10.06
N PRO A 21 -3.34 20.82 10.11
CA PRO A 21 -2.52 21.64 9.20
C PRO A 21 -1.02 21.60 9.52
N ASP A 22 -0.63 20.95 10.62
CA ASP A 22 0.77 20.88 11.03
C ASP A 22 1.60 20.09 10.00
N PRO A 23 2.72 20.63 9.53
CA PRO A 23 3.55 19.99 8.53
C PRO A 23 4.28 18.76 9.10
N VAL A 24 4.69 17.87 8.23
CA VAL A 24 5.77 16.91 8.49
C VAL A 24 7.08 17.66 8.31
N THR A 25 7.89 17.74 9.35
CA THR A 25 9.16 18.48 9.31
C THR A 25 10.19 17.79 8.41
N PRO A 26 11.22 18.51 7.92
CA PRO A 26 12.31 17.90 7.14
C PRO A 26 12.99 16.74 7.87
N ASP A 27 13.21 16.85 9.17
CA ASP A 27 13.85 15.80 9.97
C ASP A 27 12.96 14.55 10.10
N GLU A 28 11.66 14.74 10.33
CA GLU A 28 10.68 13.64 10.36
C GLU A 28 10.57 12.95 8.99
N ARG A 29 10.51 13.72 7.91
CA ARG A 29 10.54 13.19 6.55
C ARG A 29 11.82 12.38 6.31
N ALA A 30 12.98 12.89 6.69
CA ALA A 30 14.26 12.20 6.57
C ALA A 30 14.26 10.89 7.38
N ALA A 31 13.74 10.89 8.60
CA ALA A 31 13.63 9.70 9.44
C ALA A 31 12.71 8.64 8.80
N ILE A 32 11.56 9.04 8.24
CA ILE A 32 10.62 8.15 7.54
C ILE A 32 11.30 7.51 6.31
N LEU A 33 11.99 8.29 5.49
CA LEU A 33 12.69 7.79 4.31
C LEU A 33 13.87 6.89 4.69
N ASN A 34 14.66 7.27 5.69
CA ASN A 34 15.76 6.45 6.18
C ASN A 34 15.27 5.09 6.68
N ALA A 35 14.14 5.03 7.37
CA ALA A 35 13.54 3.78 7.80
C ALA A 35 13.12 2.90 6.61
N ALA A 36 12.57 3.49 5.54
CA ALA A 36 12.27 2.76 4.32
C ALA A 36 13.53 2.12 3.72
N PHE A 37 14.65 2.85 3.69
CA PHE A 37 15.93 2.35 3.14
C PHE A 37 16.55 1.22 3.96
N GLN A 38 16.17 1.05 5.23
CA GLN A 38 16.64 -0.05 6.08
C GLN A 38 15.81 -1.33 5.93
N ALA A 39 14.79 -1.32 5.06
CA ALA A 39 13.99 -2.52 4.78
C ALA A 39 14.87 -3.62 4.15
N PRO A 40 14.62 -4.90 4.48
CA PRO A 40 15.25 -6.00 3.76
C PRO A 40 14.82 -5.97 2.30
N THR A 41 15.70 -6.39 1.40
CA THR A 41 15.49 -6.38 -0.05
C THR A 41 16.13 -7.60 -0.70
N ALA A 42 15.53 -8.11 -1.75
CA ALA A 42 16.00 -9.28 -2.47
C ALA A 42 17.43 -9.07 -3.00
N GLY A 43 18.38 -9.89 -2.52
CA GLY A 43 19.79 -9.80 -2.91
C GLY A 43 20.44 -8.43 -2.68
N ASN A 44 19.93 -7.64 -1.74
CA ASN A 44 20.36 -6.25 -1.49
C ASN A 44 20.25 -5.33 -2.73
N GLN A 45 19.29 -5.59 -3.60
CA GLN A 45 19.13 -4.86 -4.86
C GLN A 45 18.37 -3.55 -4.72
N GLN A 46 17.54 -3.41 -3.70
CA GLN A 46 16.66 -2.26 -3.52
C GLN A 46 15.83 -1.98 -4.79
N LEU A 47 15.00 -2.96 -5.18
CA LEU A 47 14.21 -2.94 -6.42
C LEU A 47 13.03 -1.95 -6.33
N TYR A 48 13.29 -0.77 -5.78
CA TYR A 48 12.28 0.29 -5.64
C TYR A 48 12.87 1.68 -5.85
N THR A 49 12.00 2.59 -6.29
CA THR A 49 12.22 4.04 -6.30
C THR A 49 11.08 4.70 -5.54
N ILE A 50 11.37 5.75 -4.79
CA ILE A 50 10.36 6.51 -4.04
C ILE A 50 10.27 7.91 -4.64
N LEU A 51 9.07 8.29 -5.08
CA LEU A 51 8.79 9.66 -5.49
C LEU A 51 8.24 10.42 -4.27
N ASP A 52 8.86 11.53 -3.94
CA ASP A 52 8.35 12.49 -2.98
C ASP A 52 7.58 13.57 -3.73
N ILE A 53 6.26 13.54 -3.60
CA ILE A 53 5.36 14.41 -4.34
C ILE A 53 5.20 15.72 -3.57
N THR A 54 5.88 16.75 -4.01
CA THR A 54 5.86 18.09 -3.38
C THR A 54 5.03 19.11 -4.18
N ASP A 55 4.84 18.89 -5.48
CA ASP A 55 4.05 19.76 -6.33
C ASP A 55 2.55 19.68 -6.02
N PRO A 56 1.88 20.76 -5.61
CA PRO A 56 0.45 20.78 -5.33
C PRO A 56 -0.43 20.39 -6.51
N ALA A 57 -0.03 20.75 -7.75
CA ALA A 57 -0.79 20.40 -8.95
C ALA A 57 -0.73 18.88 -9.20
N LEU A 58 0.43 18.26 -9.01
CA LEU A 58 0.57 16.82 -9.12
C LEU A 58 -0.17 16.09 -8.00
N LYS A 59 -0.15 16.60 -6.75
CA LYS A 59 -0.97 16.04 -5.65
C LYS A 59 -2.46 16.05 -5.98
N ALA A 60 -2.96 17.14 -6.57
CA ALA A 60 -4.35 17.24 -7.00
C ALA A 60 -4.67 16.25 -8.12
N ALA A 61 -3.82 16.13 -9.13
CA ALA A 61 -3.98 15.17 -10.21
C ALA A 61 -3.99 13.71 -9.69
N LEU A 62 -3.10 13.37 -8.75
CA LEU A 62 -3.08 12.05 -8.12
C LEU A 62 -4.34 11.78 -7.28
N ALA A 63 -4.88 12.80 -6.61
CA ALA A 63 -6.13 12.67 -5.87
C ALA A 63 -7.31 12.34 -6.81
N ASP A 64 -7.35 12.97 -7.98
CA ASP A 64 -8.39 12.70 -8.99
C ASP A 64 -8.21 11.32 -9.63
N LEU A 65 -7.00 10.94 -10.00
CA LEU A 65 -6.68 9.64 -10.59
C LEU A 65 -6.92 8.46 -9.61
N CYS A 66 -6.86 8.73 -8.31
CA CYS A 66 -7.10 7.76 -7.24
C CYS A 66 -8.52 7.89 -6.69
N ASP A 67 -9.55 7.72 -7.51
CA ASP A 67 -10.99 7.69 -7.15
C ASP A 67 -11.46 8.99 -6.44
N HIS A 68 -10.98 10.16 -6.92
CA HIS A 68 -11.34 11.50 -6.41
C HIS A 68 -11.21 11.62 -4.88
N GLN A 69 -10.08 11.22 -4.32
CA GLN A 69 -9.82 11.24 -2.89
C GLN A 69 -9.10 12.53 -2.43
N PRO A 70 -9.82 13.60 -2.02
CA PRO A 70 -9.23 14.92 -1.78
C PRO A 70 -8.21 14.96 -0.64
N PHE A 71 -8.25 14.00 0.29
CA PHE A 71 -7.27 13.95 1.38
C PHE A 71 -5.83 13.63 0.88
N ILE A 72 -5.67 13.12 -0.34
CA ILE A 72 -4.36 12.93 -0.98
C ILE A 72 -3.74 14.29 -1.28
N ALA A 73 -4.50 15.18 -1.94
CA ALA A 73 -4.04 16.54 -2.24
C ALA A 73 -3.72 17.35 -0.97
N GLY A 74 -4.50 17.15 0.11
CA GLY A 74 -4.33 17.85 1.38
C GLY A 74 -3.29 17.21 2.32
N ALA A 75 -2.65 16.10 1.95
CA ALA A 75 -1.70 15.44 2.85
C ALA A 75 -0.37 16.23 2.95
N PRO A 76 0.16 16.44 4.17
CA PRO A 76 1.46 17.09 4.39
C PRO A 76 2.62 16.41 3.67
N LEU A 77 2.65 15.06 3.63
CA LEU A 77 3.66 14.29 2.91
C LEU A 77 2.98 13.21 2.06
N VAL A 78 3.35 13.12 0.78
CA VAL A 78 2.87 12.11 -0.17
C VAL A 78 4.06 11.41 -0.80
N LEU A 79 4.14 10.10 -0.63
CA LEU A 79 5.20 9.28 -1.19
C LEU A 79 4.60 8.20 -2.11
N VAL A 80 5.07 8.14 -3.36
CA VAL A 80 4.72 7.03 -4.27
C VAL A 80 5.88 6.06 -4.31
N PHE A 81 5.60 4.81 -3.95
CA PHE A 81 6.55 3.73 -3.94
C PHE A 81 6.43 2.94 -5.25
N LEU A 82 7.49 2.94 -6.02
CA LEU A 82 7.57 2.32 -7.34
C LEU A 82 8.37 1.03 -7.28
N ALA A 83 7.84 -0.07 -7.83
CA ALA A 83 8.60 -1.27 -8.16
C ALA A 83 9.49 -0.93 -9.38
N ASP A 84 10.80 -0.91 -9.18
CA ASP A 84 11.78 -0.45 -10.16
C ASP A 84 12.70 -1.58 -10.59
N CYS A 85 12.36 -2.23 -11.70
CA CYS A 85 13.19 -3.24 -12.34
C CYS A 85 14.18 -2.64 -13.37
N ARG A 86 14.11 -1.34 -13.62
CA ARG A 86 14.91 -0.65 -14.64
C ARG A 86 16.32 -0.30 -14.16
N ARG A 87 16.48 0.06 -12.90
CA ARG A 87 17.77 0.51 -12.34
C ARG A 87 18.90 -0.48 -12.62
N TRP A 88 18.70 -1.75 -12.33
CA TRP A 88 19.71 -2.78 -12.54
C TRP A 88 19.94 -3.09 -14.02
N LEU A 89 18.88 -3.11 -14.83
CA LEU A 89 19.01 -3.26 -16.29
C LEU A 89 19.91 -2.13 -16.86
N ASN A 90 19.66 -0.89 -16.46
CA ASN A 90 20.49 0.25 -16.86
C ASN A 90 21.94 0.12 -16.37
N ALA A 91 22.16 -0.38 -15.15
CA ALA A 91 23.49 -0.62 -14.61
C ALA A 91 24.25 -1.69 -15.43
N TYR A 92 23.57 -2.78 -15.82
CA TYR A 92 24.18 -3.82 -16.68
C TYR A 92 24.58 -3.25 -18.03
N HIS A 93 23.72 -2.49 -18.68
CA HIS A 93 24.03 -1.84 -19.96
C HIS A 93 25.21 -0.85 -19.81
N ALA A 94 25.22 -0.04 -18.73
CA ALA A 94 26.31 0.88 -18.45
C ALA A 94 27.64 0.16 -18.19
N ALA A 95 27.62 -1.07 -17.67
CA ALA A 95 28.77 -1.95 -17.51
C ALA A 95 29.19 -2.70 -18.80
N GLY A 96 28.52 -2.45 -19.93
CA GLY A 96 28.80 -3.09 -21.21
C GLY A 96 28.14 -4.46 -21.42
N ILE A 97 27.24 -4.88 -20.53
CA ILE A 97 26.48 -6.14 -20.65
C ILE A 97 25.25 -5.85 -21.54
N THR A 98 25.43 -5.97 -22.85
CA THR A 98 24.38 -5.62 -23.83
C THR A 98 23.35 -6.73 -24.07
N ASP A 99 23.66 -7.95 -23.67
CA ASP A 99 22.80 -9.14 -23.77
C ASP A 99 22.05 -9.46 -22.47
N ALA A 100 22.05 -8.55 -21.50
CA ALA A 100 21.25 -8.71 -20.29
C ALA A 100 19.77 -8.93 -20.65
N ARG A 101 19.17 -10.00 -20.11
CA ARG A 101 17.76 -10.25 -20.35
C ARG A 101 16.88 -9.09 -19.84
N LYS A 102 15.76 -8.87 -20.49
CA LYS A 102 14.74 -7.93 -20.01
C LYS A 102 14.16 -8.38 -18.66
N PRO A 103 13.73 -7.45 -17.80
CA PRO A 103 12.95 -7.80 -16.62
C PRO A 103 11.71 -8.59 -17.00
N GLY A 104 11.44 -9.66 -16.26
CA GLY A 104 10.27 -10.52 -16.47
C GLY A 104 9.33 -10.49 -15.27
N ALA A 105 8.26 -11.28 -15.34
CA ALA A 105 7.22 -11.34 -14.30
C ALA A 105 7.77 -11.65 -12.89
N GLY A 106 8.78 -12.53 -12.79
CA GLY A 106 9.44 -12.85 -11.52
C GLY A 106 10.16 -11.65 -10.91
N ASP A 107 10.83 -10.83 -11.73
CA ASP A 107 11.50 -9.62 -11.30
C ASP A 107 10.48 -8.59 -10.76
N LEU A 108 9.35 -8.43 -11.46
CA LEU A 108 8.26 -7.55 -11.01
C LEU A 108 7.69 -8.00 -9.64
N MET A 109 7.46 -9.29 -9.45
CA MET A 109 6.94 -9.80 -8.17
C MET A 109 7.91 -9.53 -7.02
N LEU A 110 9.21 -9.74 -7.23
CA LEU A 110 10.23 -9.40 -6.23
C LEU A 110 10.30 -7.89 -5.97
N ALA A 111 10.25 -7.07 -7.02
CA ALA A 111 10.29 -5.62 -6.89
C ALA A 111 9.05 -5.07 -6.14
N VAL A 112 7.86 -5.60 -6.40
CA VAL A 112 6.64 -5.24 -5.66
C VAL A 112 6.77 -5.63 -4.17
N ALA A 113 7.30 -6.81 -3.86
CA ALA A 113 7.54 -7.24 -2.49
C ALA A 113 8.52 -6.30 -1.77
N ASP A 114 9.70 -6.05 -2.35
CA ASP A 114 10.71 -5.11 -1.81
C ASP A 114 10.09 -3.73 -1.55
N THR A 115 9.33 -3.23 -2.51
CA THR A 115 8.68 -1.91 -2.45
C THR A 115 7.68 -1.83 -1.30
N CYS A 116 6.81 -2.84 -1.13
CA CYS A 116 5.83 -2.86 -0.06
C CYS A 116 6.47 -3.02 1.33
N ILE A 117 7.58 -3.76 1.44
CA ILE A 117 8.34 -3.90 2.68
C ILE A 117 8.97 -2.55 3.07
N ALA A 118 9.59 -1.84 2.12
CA ALA A 118 10.13 -0.50 2.34
C ALA A 118 9.03 0.50 2.75
N ALA A 119 7.87 0.47 2.08
CA ALA A 119 6.72 1.29 2.41
C ALA A 119 6.21 1.02 3.84
N GLN A 120 6.18 -0.26 4.27
CA GLN A 120 5.75 -0.60 5.62
C GLN A 120 6.74 -0.11 6.69
N ASN A 121 8.04 -0.13 6.43
CA ASN A 121 9.04 0.48 7.33
C ASN A 121 8.81 1.98 7.49
N ALA A 122 8.53 2.70 6.39
CA ALA A 122 8.16 4.12 6.44
C ALA A 122 6.93 4.37 7.32
N VAL A 123 5.90 3.50 7.21
CA VAL A 123 4.68 3.58 8.04
C VAL A 123 4.98 3.37 9.52
N VAL A 124 5.83 2.41 9.87
CA VAL A 124 6.20 2.16 11.28
C VAL A 124 6.98 3.33 11.86
N ALA A 125 7.91 3.89 11.08
CA ALA A 125 8.66 5.08 11.49
C ALA A 125 7.74 6.29 11.70
N ALA A 126 6.83 6.55 10.78
CA ALA A 126 5.86 7.64 10.89
C ALA A 126 4.99 7.49 12.16
N GLU A 127 4.48 6.29 12.43
CA GLU A 127 3.68 6.01 13.64
C GLU A 127 4.48 6.29 14.92
N SER A 128 5.77 5.96 14.95
CA SER A 128 6.65 6.25 16.11
C SER A 128 6.87 7.74 16.35
N LEU A 129 6.66 8.57 15.33
CA LEU A 129 6.73 10.03 15.38
C LEU A 129 5.36 10.71 15.62
N GLY A 130 4.31 9.91 15.86
CA GLY A 130 2.93 10.44 15.99
C GLY A 130 2.32 10.89 14.66
N ILE A 131 2.89 10.48 13.54
CA ILE A 131 2.43 10.78 12.18
C ILE A 131 1.59 9.61 11.68
N GLY A 132 0.31 9.86 11.42
CA GLY A 132 -0.59 8.88 10.84
C GLY A 132 -0.35 8.70 9.34
N SER A 133 -0.78 7.56 8.80
CA SER A 133 -0.62 7.24 7.39
C SER A 133 -1.84 6.53 6.80
N CYS A 134 -1.95 6.57 5.48
CA CYS A 134 -2.90 5.74 4.73
C CYS A 134 -2.23 5.19 3.46
N TYR A 135 -2.36 3.88 3.24
CA TYR A 135 -2.06 3.26 1.96
C TYR A 135 -3.15 3.57 0.94
N ILE A 136 -2.74 3.96 -0.25
CA ILE A 136 -3.59 4.24 -1.41
C ILE A 136 -3.24 3.18 -2.47
N GLY A 137 -4.12 2.20 -2.63
CA GLY A 137 -3.99 1.16 -3.66
C GLY A 137 -4.43 1.64 -5.04
N ASP A 138 -5.28 2.66 -5.05
CA ASP A 138 -5.86 3.23 -6.27
C ASP A 138 -4.80 3.86 -7.21
N VAL A 139 -3.56 4.03 -6.75
CA VAL A 139 -2.41 4.39 -7.60
C VAL A 139 -2.13 3.35 -8.72
N LEU A 140 -2.71 2.16 -8.62
CA LEU A 140 -2.65 1.12 -9.65
C LEU A 140 -3.68 1.30 -10.76
N GLU A 141 -4.68 2.15 -10.57
CA GLU A 141 -5.70 2.43 -11.57
C GLU A 141 -5.23 3.42 -12.63
N ASN A 142 -5.99 3.51 -13.71
CA ASN A 142 -5.76 4.49 -14.77
C ASN A 142 -4.31 4.45 -15.27
N ALA A 143 -3.79 3.24 -15.58
CA ALA A 143 -2.37 2.96 -15.81
C ALA A 143 -1.71 3.96 -16.76
N GLU A 144 -2.36 4.30 -17.87
CA GLU A 144 -1.81 5.23 -18.86
C GLU A 144 -1.70 6.65 -18.30
N ALA A 145 -2.76 7.15 -17.68
CA ALA A 145 -2.78 8.49 -17.09
C ALA A 145 -1.84 8.60 -15.88
N MET A 146 -1.75 7.53 -15.06
CA MET A 146 -0.83 7.47 -13.94
C MET A 146 0.63 7.45 -14.42
N ARG A 147 0.92 6.69 -15.48
CA ARG A 147 2.23 6.66 -16.13
C ARG A 147 2.64 8.03 -16.65
N ASP A 148 1.72 8.72 -17.32
CA ASP A 148 1.96 10.05 -17.86
C ASP A 148 2.17 11.08 -16.74
N ALA A 149 1.33 11.08 -15.72
CA ALA A 149 1.43 12.02 -14.59
C ALA A 149 2.72 11.88 -13.79
N LEU A 150 3.21 10.64 -13.60
CA LEU A 150 4.44 10.33 -12.87
C LEU A 150 5.67 10.16 -13.76
N HIS A 151 5.54 10.31 -15.09
CA HIS A 151 6.60 10.09 -16.09
C HIS A 151 7.29 8.73 -15.94
N LEU A 152 6.50 7.66 -15.71
CA LEU A 152 7.04 6.33 -15.46
C LEU A 152 7.60 5.70 -16.74
N PRO A 153 8.90 5.35 -16.76
CA PRO A 153 9.48 4.61 -17.88
C PRO A 153 9.06 3.14 -17.86
N GLN A 154 9.36 2.42 -18.93
CA GLN A 154 9.18 0.97 -19.01
C GLN A 154 9.90 0.25 -17.85
N TYR A 155 9.32 -0.81 -17.33
CA TYR A 155 9.78 -1.64 -16.19
C TYR A 155 9.76 -0.92 -14.83
N VAL A 156 9.02 0.18 -14.72
CA VAL A 156 8.75 0.87 -13.47
C VAL A 156 7.24 0.96 -13.27
N VAL A 157 6.74 0.43 -12.16
CA VAL A 157 5.31 0.29 -11.87
C VAL A 157 5.02 0.82 -10.47
N PRO A 158 3.95 1.62 -10.26
CA PRO A 158 3.56 1.99 -8.92
C PRO A 158 3.13 0.74 -8.14
N ALA A 159 3.64 0.53 -6.94
CA ALA A 159 3.22 -0.57 -6.08
C ALA A 159 2.22 -0.08 -5.01
N CYS A 160 2.47 1.08 -4.44
CA CYS A 160 1.55 1.75 -3.53
C CYS A 160 1.91 3.23 -3.41
N MET A 161 0.93 4.04 -3.01
CA MET A 161 1.15 5.41 -2.55
C MET A 161 0.84 5.48 -1.07
N LEU A 162 1.60 6.28 -0.34
CA LEU A 162 1.38 6.58 1.07
C LEU A 162 1.18 8.07 1.27
N VAL A 163 0.17 8.43 2.02
CA VAL A 163 -0.03 9.77 2.54
C VAL A 163 0.23 9.78 4.03
N PHE A 164 0.84 10.86 4.51
CA PHE A 164 1.24 11.04 5.91
C PHE A 164 0.85 12.42 6.42
N GLY A 165 0.49 12.48 7.68
CA GLY A 165 0.22 13.72 8.39
C GLY A 165 -0.21 13.47 9.84
N ARG A 166 -0.25 14.51 10.64
CA ARG A 166 -0.71 14.39 12.01
C ARG A 166 -2.21 14.16 12.05
N PRO A 167 -2.69 13.08 12.73
CA PRO A 167 -4.11 12.79 12.78
C PRO A 167 -4.85 13.84 13.60
N THR A 168 -6.02 14.27 13.12
CA THR A 168 -6.95 15.04 13.95
C THR A 168 -7.40 14.23 15.17
N GLU A 169 -7.91 14.92 16.21
CA GLU A 169 -8.42 14.27 17.43
C GLU A 169 -9.51 13.22 17.09
N GLN A 170 -10.39 13.53 16.16
CA GLN A 170 -11.40 12.59 15.67
C GLN A 170 -10.75 11.31 15.11
N GLN A 171 -9.70 11.44 14.30
CA GLN A 171 -8.98 10.30 13.75
C GLN A 171 -8.26 9.48 14.82
N GLN A 172 -7.72 10.15 15.84
CA GLN A 172 -7.08 9.48 16.98
C GLN A 172 -8.08 8.64 17.78
N ARG A 173 -9.28 9.18 18.04
CA ARG A 173 -10.34 8.50 18.81
C ARG A 173 -11.06 7.40 18.05
N ARG A 174 -11.00 7.40 16.72
CA ARG A 174 -11.68 6.40 15.90
C ARG A 174 -11.16 4.99 16.20
N PRO A 175 -12.01 4.00 16.49
CA PRO A 175 -11.57 2.64 16.75
C PRO A 175 -10.88 2.03 15.52
N LYS A 176 -9.89 1.18 15.78
CA LYS A 176 -9.28 0.35 14.73
C LYS A 176 -10.24 -0.79 14.39
N PRO A 177 -10.55 -1.05 13.11
CA PRO A 177 -11.37 -2.19 12.74
C PRO A 177 -10.70 -3.52 13.13
N ALA A 178 -11.47 -4.43 13.69
CA ALA A 178 -11.00 -5.76 14.05
C ALA A 178 -10.51 -6.55 12.82
N ARG A 179 -9.54 -7.40 13.05
CA ARG A 179 -9.00 -8.33 12.04
C ARG A 179 -9.68 -9.71 12.20
N PHE A 180 -9.49 -10.57 11.23
CA PHE A 180 -9.82 -11.98 11.40
C PHE A 180 -8.96 -12.58 12.53
N ALA A 181 -9.48 -13.58 13.21
CA ALA A 181 -8.72 -14.38 14.19
C ALA A 181 -7.60 -15.16 13.48
N GLU A 182 -6.57 -15.51 14.24
CA GLU A 182 -5.39 -16.23 13.73
C GLU A 182 -5.77 -17.48 12.91
N LYS A 183 -6.66 -18.32 13.44
CA LYS A 183 -7.12 -19.55 12.78
C LYS A 183 -7.76 -19.33 11.39
N ALA A 184 -8.21 -18.12 11.08
CA ALA A 184 -8.83 -17.79 9.79
C ALA A 184 -7.82 -17.35 8.72
N VAL A 185 -6.57 -17.05 9.11
CA VAL A 185 -5.53 -16.53 8.19
C VAL A 185 -4.21 -17.29 8.28
N VAL A 186 -4.01 -18.11 9.28
CA VAL A 186 -2.80 -18.93 9.44
C VAL A 186 -3.13 -20.39 9.17
N CYS A 187 -2.46 -20.97 8.18
CA CYS A 187 -2.47 -22.41 7.90
C CYS A 187 -1.12 -23.01 8.32
N GLU A 188 -1.15 -24.14 9.00
CA GLU A 188 0.07 -24.84 9.38
C GLU A 188 0.58 -25.70 8.20
N ASN A 189 1.83 -25.51 7.83
CA ASN A 189 2.59 -26.22 6.79
C ASN A 189 2.06 -26.09 5.36
N VAL A 190 0.75 -26.26 5.12
CA VAL A 190 0.14 -26.27 3.79
C VAL A 190 -1.10 -25.38 3.74
N TYR A 191 -1.42 -24.87 2.56
CA TYR A 191 -2.66 -24.12 2.36
C TYR A 191 -3.86 -25.07 2.53
N THR A 192 -4.85 -24.61 3.28
CA THR A 192 -6.11 -25.32 3.49
C THR A 192 -7.29 -24.37 3.29
N ASP A 193 -8.20 -24.75 2.41
CA ASP A 193 -9.44 -24.02 2.19
C ASP A 193 -10.32 -24.04 3.44
N ARG A 194 -10.95 -22.90 3.71
CA ARG A 194 -12.00 -22.80 4.73
C ARG A 194 -13.31 -23.35 4.18
N THR A 195 -13.98 -24.21 4.94
CA THR A 195 -15.33 -24.67 4.61
C THR A 195 -16.34 -23.52 4.66
N PRO A 196 -17.51 -23.63 3.98
CA PRO A 196 -18.55 -22.60 4.05
C PRO A 196 -18.99 -22.26 5.50
N ASP A 197 -19.07 -23.26 6.39
CA ASP A 197 -19.46 -23.04 7.78
C ASP A 197 -18.37 -22.31 8.57
N GLU A 198 -17.10 -22.66 8.35
CA GLU A 198 -15.97 -21.94 8.94
C GLU A 198 -15.90 -20.49 8.46
N LEU A 199 -16.13 -20.22 7.16
CA LEU A 199 -16.19 -18.85 6.63
C LEU A 199 -17.28 -18.04 7.32
N ARG A 200 -18.49 -18.61 7.47
CA ARG A 200 -19.61 -17.95 8.19
C ARG A 200 -19.21 -17.63 9.62
N ALA A 201 -18.62 -18.58 10.33
CA ALA A 201 -18.18 -18.40 11.71
C ALA A 201 -17.07 -17.33 11.83
N ASP A 202 -16.07 -17.32 10.94
CA ASP A 202 -14.97 -16.37 10.97
C ASP A 202 -15.45 -14.93 10.69
N PHE A 203 -16.35 -14.76 9.72
CA PHE A 203 -16.92 -13.45 9.40
C PHE A 203 -17.83 -12.94 10.51
N ALA A 204 -18.67 -13.81 11.10
CA ALA A 204 -19.51 -13.47 12.24
C ALA A 204 -18.67 -13.03 13.45
N ALA A 205 -17.60 -13.78 13.78
CA ALA A 205 -16.70 -13.42 14.87
C ALA A 205 -16.02 -12.06 14.64
N LYS A 206 -15.56 -11.79 13.42
CA LYS A 206 -14.99 -10.48 13.06
C LYS A 206 -16.01 -9.35 13.14
N ALA A 207 -17.26 -9.59 12.72
CA ALA A 207 -18.33 -8.62 12.79
C ALA A 207 -18.69 -8.29 14.25
N ALA A 208 -18.82 -9.31 15.10
CA ALA A 208 -19.05 -9.17 16.54
C ALA A 208 -17.93 -8.35 17.22
N ALA A 209 -16.68 -8.61 16.88
CA ALA A 209 -15.53 -7.85 17.37
C ALA A 209 -15.54 -6.36 16.92
N ASN A 210 -16.30 -6.03 15.89
CA ASN A 210 -16.57 -4.65 15.43
C ASN A 210 -17.90 -4.08 15.98
N GLY A 211 -18.55 -4.79 16.92
CA GLY A 211 -19.83 -4.36 17.52
C GLY A 211 -21.08 -4.71 16.71
N GLN A 212 -20.97 -5.50 15.64
CA GLN A 212 -22.09 -5.97 14.83
C GLN A 212 -22.56 -7.34 15.34
N LEU A 213 -23.53 -7.36 16.24
CA LEU A 213 -24.03 -8.62 16.83
C LEU A 213 -25.03 -9.33 15.92
N ASP A 214 -25.84 -8.59 15.14
CA ASP A 214 -26.82 -9.11 14.19
C ASP A 214 -26.23 -9.16 12.77
N TYR A 215 -25.17 -9.96 12.59
CA TYR A 215 -24.46 -10.07 11.33
C TYR A 215 -25.06 -11.12 10.41
N ASP A 216 -25.66 -10.68 9.30
CA ASP A 216 -26.13 -11.54 8.21
C ASP A 216 -25.00 -11.72 7.19
N PHE A 217 -24.38 -12.89 7.19
CA PHE A 217 -23.25 -13.24 6.33
C PHE A 217 -23.59 -13.09 4.85
N ASP A 218 -24.70 -13.69 4.39
CA ASP A 218 -25.04 -13.74 2.96
C ASP A 218 -25.31 -12.35 2.42
N LYS A 219 -26.09 -11.56 3.14
CA LYS A 219 -26.39 -10.17 2.79
C LYS A 219 -25.13 -9.29 2.77
N ALA A 220 -24.28 -9.41 3.80
CA ALA A 220 -23.07 -8.60 3.94
C ALA A 220 -22.03 -8.93 2.86
N VAL A 221 -21.80 -10.23 2.58
CA VAL A 221 -20.83 -10.67 1.58
C VAL A 221 -21.32 -10.34 0.16
N GLN A 222 -22.62 -10.50 -0.15
CA GLN A 222 -23.20 -10.08 -1.43
C GLN A 222 -23.05 -8.57 -1.65
N ALA A 223 -23.35 -7.75 -0.63
CA ALA A 223 -23.18 -6.30 -0.71
C ALA A 223 -21.71 -5.91 -0.89
N PHE A 224 -20.79 -6.58 -0.20
CA PHE A 224 -19.36 -6.35 -0.34
C PHE A 224 -18.86 -6.73 -1.74
N CYS A 225 -19.31 -7.87 -2.28
CA CYS A 225 -18.97 -8.32 -3.63
C CYS A 225 -19.37 -7.27 -4.66
N LYS A 226 -20.61 -6.79 -4.63
CA LYS A 226 -21.10 -5.75 -5.55
C LYS A 226 -20.27 -4.46 -5.46
N ARG A 227 -19.95 -4.02 -4.24
CA ARG A 227 -19.27 -2.75 -3.99
C ARG A 227 -17.77 -2.78 -4.28
N LYS A 228 -17.11 -3.93 -4.09
CA LYS A 228 -15.65 -4.01 -4.18
C LYS A 228 -15.16 -4.93 -5.30
N TYR A 229 -15.70 -6.11 -5.45
CA TYR A 229 -15.19 -7.11 -6.39
C TYR A 229 -15.77 -6.95 -7.81
N ALA A 230 -17.07 -6.61 -7.91
CA ALA A 230 -17.78 -6.47 -9.17
C ALA A 230 -17.98 -4.99 -9.59
N SER A 231 -17.35 -4.04 -8.92
CA SER A 231 -17.44 -2.62 -9.25
C SER A 231 -16.60 -2.25 -10.47
N ASP A 232 -16.91 -1.13 -11.10
CA ASP A 232 -16.11 -0.60 -12.22
C ASP A 232 -14.68 -0.27 -11.78
N PHE A 233 -14.52 0.26 -10.57
CA PHE A 233 -13.24 0.41 -9.88
C PHE A 233 -12.39 -0.87 -9.92
N SER A 234 -12.96 -2.01 -9.51
CA SER A 234 -12.20 -3.28 -9.47
C SER A 234 -11.83 -3.78 -10.87
N ARG A 235 -12.72 -3.55 -11.84
CA ARG A 235 -12.46 -3.89 -13.25
C ARG A 235 -11.35 -3.05 -13.84
N GLU A 236 -11.38 -1.73 -13.59
CA GLU A 236 -10.34 -0.80 -14.04
C GLU A 236 -8.98 -1.14 -13.40
N MET A 237 -8.94 -1.42 -12.09
CA MET A 237 -7.72 -1.85 -11.41
C MET A 237 -7.14 -3.11 -12.07
N THR A 238 -7.97 -4.09 -12.41
CA THR A 238 -7.54 -5.32 -13.09
C THR A 238 -6.96 -4.99 -14.47
N ARG A 239 -7.70 -4.21 -15.28
CA ARG A 239 -7.24 -3.77 -16.60
C ARG A 239 -5.90 -3.03 -16.51
N SER A 240 -5.78 -2.08 -15.60
CA SER A 240 -4.56 -1.31 -15.40
C SER A 240 -3.39 -2.18 -14.96
N ALA A 241 -3.60 -3.11 -14.05
CA ALA A 241 -2.57 -4.07 -13.65
C ALA A 241 -2.10 -4.93 -14.83
N GLU A 242 -3.01 -5.35 -15.73
CA GLU A 242 -2.65 -6.07 -16.96
C GLU A 242 -1.81 -5.22 -17.93
N VAL A 243 -2.06 -3.90 -18.01
CA VAL A 243 -1.26 -2.98 -18.83
C VAL A 243 0.19 -2.95 -18.33
N TYR A 244 0.39 -2.80 -17.02
CA TYR A 244 1.74 -2.87 -16.44
C TYR A 244 2.39 -4.23 -16.62
N TRP A 245 1.64 -5.31 -16.39
CA TRP A 245 2.14 -6.68 -16.46
C TRP A 245 2.66 -7.06 -17.86
N LYS A 246 2.02 -6.59 -18.91
CA LYS A 246 2.41 -6.86 -20.31
C LYS A 246 3.84 -6.45 -20.65
N GLU A 247 4.42 -5.50 -19.94
CA GLU A 247 5.81 -5.10 -20.16
C GLU A 247 6.82 -6.16 -19.71
N PHE A 248 6.40 -7.10 -18.87
CA PHE A 248 7.23 -8.11 -18.24
C PHE A 248 6.99 -9.53 -18.81
N LEU A 249 6.24 -9.64 -19.88
CA LEU A 249 5.99 -10.89 -20.65
C LEU A 249 6.87 -10.97 -21.94
#